data_f1b8589208edd660f1c348d502b4d7ef
#
_entry.id   f1b8589208edd660f1c348d502b4d7ef
#
_cell.length_a   1.000
_cell.length_b   1.000
_cell.length_c   1.000
_cell.angle_alpha   90.00
_cell.angle_beta   90.00
_cell.angle_gamma   90.00
#
_symmetry.space_group_name_H-M   'P 1'
#
loop_
_entity.id
_entity.type
_entity.pdbx_description
1 polymer ?
#
loop_
_entity_poly.entity_id
_entity_poly.type
_entity_poly.pdbx_seq_one_letter_code
_entity_poly.pdbx_strand_id
1 'polypeptide(L)'
;ITPLQAPFMLFGISPSLPLALLGIVILAFLVVMEKSIEQKNGCALLPSSFLKSAQVRAGLFASAIVFLYLGGTVMLVNPYLQVVGGFNAVQTGVAMICVGAPMFVASMGVPKYAAQVHPKTILRIGYILLAASVIPMAFSLQEHGVSIGMYIGLIIAGIGQGMLSAQASNVVALAVNERDAQQSGGIQATARNVGQAIGVAVLGMVMIFTINANLGSSMEKDTLLCASLVQQEEAKNVSFMSDEAFIASLSDLTMKPQEQQELVHLNAQARMHSTQYALYVLGILSLVCIFSTGGITITKKEQA
;
A
#
# COMPACT_ATOMS: atom_id res chain seq x y z
N ILE A 1 8.15 20.69 -5.38
CA ILE A 1 8.56 19.36 -4.86
C ILE A 1 9.95 19.58 -4.31
N THR A 2 10.04 19.97 -3.03
CA THR A 2 11.31 20.04 -2.32
C THR A 2 11.88 18.62 -2.28
N PRO A 3 13.10 18.40 -2.75
CA PRO A 3 13.69 17.08 -2.68
C PRO A 3 13.88 16.73 -1.20
N LEU A 4 13.25 15.64 -0.73
CA LEU A 4 13.84 14.89 0.36
C LEU A 4 15.32 14.79 0.01
N GLN A 5 16.22 15.17 0.91
CA GLN A 5 17.66 15.12 0.70
C GLN A 5 18.03 13.67 0.32
N ALA A 6 17.90 13.37 -0.97
CA ALA A 6 18.50 12.18 -1.51
C ALA A 6 20.00 12.43 -1.43
N PRO A 7 20.81 11.53 -0.82
CA PRO A 7 22.26 11.71 -0.72
C PRO A 7 22.94 11.80 -2.09
N PHE A 8 22.18 11.77 -3.16
CA PHE A 8 22.61 11.83 -4.55
C PHE A 8 21.64 12.66 -5.38
N MET A 9 21.99 13.91 -5.70
CA MET A 9 21.32 14.69 -6.72
C MET A 9 22.09 14.55 -8.04
N LEU A 10 21.49 13.92 -9.05
CA LEU A 10 21.98 13.95 -10.42
C LEU A 10 21.41 15.22 -11.09
N PHE A 11 22.27 16.19 -11.40
CA PHE A 11 21.87 17.47 -12.04
C PHE A 11 20.77 18.26 -11.31
N GLY A 12 20.71 18.20 -9.97
CA GLY A 12 19.69 18.93 -9.18
C GLY A 12 18.30 18.29 -9.20
N ILE A 13 18.15 17.10 -9.77
CA ILE A 13 16.89 16.34 -9.86
C ILE A 13 17.02 15.07 -9.01
N SER A 14 15.98 14.75 -8.26
CA SER A 14 15.91 13.49 -7.52
C SER A 14 16.07 12.30 -8.48
N PRO A 15 16.92 11.29 -8.19
CA PRO A 15 17.13 10.13 -9.04
C PRO A 15 15.87 9.30 -9.28
N SER A 16 14.81 9.48 -8.48
CA SER A 16 13.51 8.82 -8.67
C SER A 16 12.82 9.23 -9.98
N LEU A 17 12.93 10.48 -10.43
CA LEU A 17 12.34 10.95 -11.68
C LEU A 17 12.97 10.31 -12.93
N PRO A 18 14.29 10.34 -13.13
CA PRO A 18 14.91 9.67 -14.28
C PRO A 18 14.72 8.15 -14.25
N LEU A 19 14.70 7.52 -13.07
CA LEU A 19 14.39 6.09 -12.95
C LEU A 19 12.94 5.76 -13.33
N ALA A 20 11.98 6.60 -12.93
CA ALA A 20 10.58 6.44 -13.34
C ALA A 20 10.40 6.61 -14.85
N LEU A 21 11.05 7.62 -15.44
CA LEU A 21 11.04 7.84 -16.89
C LEU A 21 11.67 6.66 -17.64
N LEU A 22 12.81 6.16 -17.16
CA LEU A 22 13.45 4.98 -17.71
C LEU A 22 12.52 3.76 -17.66
N GLY A 23 11.85 3.54 -16.54
CA GLY A 23 10.86 2.46 -16.38
C GLY A 23 9.71 2.58 -17.39
N ILE A 24 9.16 3.78 -17.59
CA ILE A 24 8.11 4.04 -18.57
C ILE A 24 8.61 3.76 -20.02
N VAL A 25 9.82 4.20 -20.35
CA VAL A 25 10.44 3.97 -21.67
C VAL A 25 10.64 2.47 -21.91
N ILE A 26 11.16 1.73 -20.93
CA ILE A 26 11.35 0.28 -21.03
C ILE A 26 10.00 -0.43 -21.23
N LEU A 27 8.97 -0.05 -20.47
CA LEU A 27 7.62 -0.62 -20.62
C LEU A 27 7.02 -0.30 -21.98
N ALA A 28 7.16 0.92 -22.47
CA ALA A 28 6.69 1.30 -23.81
C ALA A 28 7.42 0.51 -24.91
N PHE A 29 8.74 0.39 -24.80
CA PHE A 29 9.54 -0.42 -25.71
C PHE A 29 9.12 -1.89 -25.70
N LEU A 30 8.88 -2.46 -24.52
CA LEU A 30 8.40 -3.84 -24.37
C LEU A 30 7.06 -4.05 -25.09
N VAL A 31 6.10 -3.14 -24.90
CA VAL A 31 4.77 -3.23 -25.56
C VAL A 31 4.90 -3.14 -27.09
N VAL A 32 5.78 -2.27 -27.59
CA VAL A 32 6.01 -2.14 -29.05
C VAL A 32 6.68 -3.39 -29.60
N MET A 33 7.68 -3.91 -28.89
CA MET A 33 8.40 -5.13 -29.28
C MET A 33 7.47 -6.35 -29.30
N GLU A 34 6.63 -6.51 -28.26
CA GLU A 34 5.64 -7.59 -28.16
C GLU A 34 4.64 -7.58 -29.32
N LYS A 35 4.10 -6.42 -29.68
CA LYS A 35 3.23 -6.30 -30.86
C LYS A 35 3.92 -6.72 -32.16
N SER A 36 5.20 -6.38 -32.30
CA SER A 36 5.98 -6.77 -33.48
C SER A 36 6.24 -8.28 -33.53
N ILE A 37 6.50 -8.90 -32.38
CA ILE A 37 6.71 -10.36 -32.26
C ILE A 37 5.40 -11.10 -32.52
N GLU A 38 4.28 -10.63 -31.97
CA GLU A 38 2.95 -11.21 -32.19
C GLU A 38 2.60 -11.24 -33.68
N GLN A 39 2.92 -10.16 -34.39
CA GLN A 39 2.67 -10.06 -35.83
C GLN A 39 3.57 -10.97 -36.67
N LYS A 40 4.83 -11.21 -36.27
CA LYS A 40 5.80 -11.99 -37.02
C LYS A 40 5.77 -13.49 -36.76
N ASN A 41 5.63 -13.87 -35.47
CA ASN A 41 5.85 -15.25 -35.03
C ASN A 41 4.58 -15.91 -34.43
N GLY A 42 3.48 -15.17 -34.22
CA GLY A 42 2.25 -15.71 -33.67
C GLY A 42 2.33 -16.11 -32.17
N CYS A 43 3.51 -15.96 -31.52
CA CYS A 43 3.76 -16.29 -30.13
C CYS A 43 4.33 -15.08 -29.41
N ALA A 44 3.47 -14.26 -28.82
CA ALA A 44 3.88 -13.16 -27.94
C ALA A 44 3.82 -13.60 -26.47
N LEU A 45 4.68 -13.03 -25.63
CA LEU A 45 4.60 -13.21 -24.15
C LEU A 45 3.33 -12.56 -23.57
N LEU A 46 2.81 -11.55 -24.26
CA LEU A 46 1.59 -10.83 -23.95
C LEU A 46 0.62 -10.87 -25.13
N PRO A 47 -0.13 -11.98 -25.34
CA PRO A 47 -1.09 -12.03 -26.45
C PRO A 47 -2.08 -10.88 -26.33
N SER A 48 -2.27 -10.11 -27.39
CA SER A 48 -3.21 -8.97 -27.39
C SER A 48 -4.64 -9.42 -27.11
N SER A 49 -4.99 -10.66 -27.46
CA SER A 49 -6.26 -11.33 -27.17
C SER A 49 -6.52 -11.47 -25.68
N PHE A 50 -5.48 -11.70 -24.88
CA PHE A 50 -5.54 -11.88 -23.44
C PHE A 50 -6.07 -10.62 -22.73
N LEU A 51 -5.51 -9.47 -23.06
CA LEU A 51 -5.93 -8.17 -22.49
C LEU A 51 -7.27 -7.67 -23.05
N LYS A 52 -7.80 -8.25 -24.13
CA LYS A 52 -9.14 -7.91 -24.64
C LYS A 52 -10.26 -8.49 -23.78
N SER A 53 -10.01 -9.60 -23.09
CA SER A 53 -11.01 -10.19 -22.18
C SER A 53 -11.28 -9.27 -20.99
N ALA A 54 -12.53 -8.84 -20.81
CA ALA A 54 -12.95 -8.02 -19.66
C ALA A 54 -12.73 -8.75 -18.33
N GLN A 55 -12.89 -10.06 -18.34
CA GLN A 55 -12.70 -10.93 -17.18
C GLN A 55 -11.23 -11.00 -16.75
N VAL A 56 -10.30 -11.15 -17.72
CA VAL A 56 -8.86 -11.14 -17.44
C VAL A 56 -8.46 -9.77 -16.85
N ARG A 57 -8.89 -8.69 -17.48
CA ARG A 57 -8.61 -7.34 -16.95
C ARG A 57 -9.13 -7.15 -15.53
N ALA A 58 -10.35 -7.60 -15.23
CA ALA A 58 -10.93 -7.51 -13.89
C ALA A 58 -10.15 -8.34 -12.87
N GLY A 59 -9.71 -9.56 -13.22
CA GLY A 59 -8.90 -10.40 -12.36
C GLY A 59 -7.49 -9.86 -12.13
N LEU A 60 -6.84 -9.31 -13.17
CA LEU A 60 -5.54 -8.65 -13.04
C LEU A 60 -5.64 -7.39 -12.17
N PHE A 61 -6.68 -6.58 -12.37
CA PHE A 61 -6.93 -5.41 -11.55
C PHE A 61 -7.18 -5.80 -10.09
N ALA A 62 -8.00 -6.82 -9.83
CA ALA A 62 -8.20 -7.34 -8.49
C ALA A 62 -6.89 -7.80 -7.85
N SER A 63 -6.05 -8.53 -8.59
CA SER A 63 -4.71 -8.94 -8.13
C SER A 63 -3.83 -7.73 -7.79
N ALA A 64 -3.82 -6.69 -8.63
CA ALA A 64 -3.05 -5.47 -8.38
C ALA A 64 -3.53 -4.76 -7.10
N ILE A 65 -4.84 -4.66 -6.89
CA ILE A 65 -5.42 -4.01 -5.70
C ILE A 65 -5.09 -4.76 -4.40
N VAL A 66 -5.13 -6.09 -4.41
CA VAL A 66 -4.71 -6.89 -3.24
C VAL A 66 -3.29 -6.55 -2.82
N PHE A 67 -2.39 -6.48 -3.80
CA PHE A 67 -0.99 -6.19 -3.53
C PHE A 67 -0.72 -4.70 -3.26
N LEU A 68 -1.52 -3.81 -3.82
CA LEU A 68 -1.54 -2.39 -3.45
C LEU A 68 -1.90 -2.24 -1.96
N TYR A 69 -2.95 -2.94 -1.51
CA TYR A 69 -3.33 -2.95 -0.10
C TYR A 69 -2.22 -3.54 0.78
N LEU A 70 -1.61 -4.65 0.35
CA LEU A 70 -0.50 -5.28 1.07
C LEU A 70 0.70 -4.32 1.19
N GLY A 71 1.12 -3.71 0.08
CA GLY A 71 2.22 -2.74 0.06
C GLY A 71 1.94 -1.53 0.94
N GLY A 72 0.70 -1.00 0.87
CA GLY A 72 0.26 0.09 1.72
C GLY A 72 0.25 -0.29 3.20
N THR A 73 -0.28 -1.46 3.56
CA THR A 73 -0.28 -1.95 4.94
C THR A 73 1.13 -2.09 5.49
N VAL A 74 2.05 -2.69 4.71
CA VAL A 74 3.45 -2.84 5.11
C VAL A 74 4.11 -1.47 5.32
N MET A 75 3.84 -0.51 4.42
CA MET A 75 4.39 0.86 4.51
C MET A 75 3.88 1.64 5.73
N LEU A 76 2.64 1.40 6.16
CA LEU A 76 2.05 2.10 7.30
C LEU A 76 2.33 1.39 8.62
N VAL A 77 2.13 0.08 8.67
CA VAL A 77 2.14 -0.68 9.92
C VAL A 77 3.56 -0.93 10.43
N ASN A 78 4.51 -1.24 9.55
CA ASN A 78 5.88 -1.51 10.00
C ASN A 78 6.54 -0.31 10.70
N PRO A 79 6.54 0.91 10.13
CA PRO A 79 7.05 2.07 10.84
C PRO A 79 6.27 2.38 12.12
N TYR A 80 4.94 2.23 12.11
CA TYR A 80 4.14 2.43 13.32
C TYR A 80 4.54 1.48 14.45
N LEU A 81 4.69 0.18 14.17
CA LEU A 81 5.10 -0.81 15.16
C LEU A 81 6.51 -0.53 15.69
N GLN A 82 7.45 -0.12 14.83
CA GLN A 82 8.84 0.12 15.21
C GLN A 82 9.01 1.46 15.93
N VAL A 83 8.43 2.53 15.40
CA VAL A 83 8.62 3.89 15.91
C VAL A 83 7.73 4.19 17.11
N VAL A 84 6.44 3.82 17.04
CA VAL A 84 5.45 4.11 18.09
C VAL A 84 5.38 2.95 19.09
N GLY A 85 5.41 1.72 18.60
CA GLY A 85 5.36 0.51 19.43
C GLY A 85 6.69 0.14 20.08
N GLY A 86 7.81 0.71 19.63
CA GLY A 86 9.15 0.35 20.11
C GLY A 86 9.59 -1.07 19.74
N PHE A 87 8.94 -1.66 18.73
CA PHE A 87 9.23 -3.04 18.32
C PHE A 87 10.53 -3.12 17.54
N ASN A 88 11.34 -4.13 17.85
CA ASN A 88 12.45 -4.48 16.98
C ASN A 88 11.96 -5.20 15.71
N ALA A 89 12.87 -5.43 14.73
CA ALA A 89 12.52 -6.06 13.45
C ALA A 89 11.88 -7.46 13.62
N VAL A 90 12.35 -8.24 14.60
CA VAL A 90 11.81 -9.59 14.87
C VAL A 90 10.38 -9.50 15.43
N GLN A 91 10.14 -8.63 16.40
CA GLN A 91 8.81 -8.41 16.98
C GLN A 91 7.82 -7.90 15.93
N THR A 92 8.26 -6.98 15.06
CA THR A 92 7.47 -6.52 13.92
C THR A 92 7.12 -7.67 12.98
N GLY A 93 8.08 -8.53 12.66
CA GLY A 93 7.84 -9.73 11.85
C GLY A 93 6.83 -10.69 12.48
N VAL A 94 6.91 -10.91 13.79
CA VAL A 94 5.94 -11.73 14.54
C VAL A 94 4.53 -11.09 14.50
N ALA A 95 4.43 -9.77 14.68
CA ALA A 95 3.15 -9.06 14.57
C ALA A 95 2.55 -9.20 13.16
N MET A 96 3.36 -9.23 12.10
CA MET A 96 2.91 -9.44 10.73
C MET A 96 2.34 -10.84 10.47
N ILE A 97 2.59 -11.82 11.34
CA ILE A 97 1.92 -13.13 11.27
C ILE A 97 0.41 -12.98 11.42
N CYS A 98 -0.06 -11.94 12.14
CA CYS A 98 -1.49 -11.61 12.24
C CYS A 98 -2.15 -11.26 10.89
N VAL A 99 -1.36 -10.89 9.86
CA VAL A 99 -1.85 -10.79 8.48
C VAL A 99 -1.60 -12.09 7.72
N GLY A 100 -0.38 -12.61 7.80
CA GLY A 100 0.06 -13.72 6.96
C GLY A 100 -0.68 -15.02 7.23
N ALA A 101 -0.88 -15.40 8.50
CA ALA A 101 -1.55 -16.63 8.85
C ALA A 101 -3.04 -16.65 8.44
N PRO A 102 -3.86 -15.62 8.76
CA PRO A 102 -5.23 -15.55 8.26
C PRO A 102 -5.33 -15.48 6.74
N MET A 103 -4.41 -14.77 6.07
CA MET A 103 -4.33 -14.71 4.62
C MET A 103 -4.11 -16.11 4.02
N PHE A 104 -3.20 -16.89 4.59
CA PHE A 104 -2.92 -18.25 4.15
C PHE A 104 -4.14 -19.16 4.33
N VAL A 105 -4.76 -19.16 5.52
CA VAL A 105 -5.94 -19.95 5.82
C VAL A 105 -7.11 -19.59 4.90
N ALA A 106 -7.37 -18.30 4.71
CA ALA A 106 -8.45 -17.83 3.85
C ALA A 106 -8.22 -18.22 2.39
N SER A 107 -6.97 -18.10 1.89
CA SER A 107 -6.65 -18.48 0.51
C SER A 107 -6.82 -19.97 0.23
N MET A 108 -6.59 -20.83 1.22
CA MET A 108 -6.85 -22.28 1.11
C MET A 108 -8.35 -22.61 1.20
N GLY A 109 -9.10 -21.81 1.96
CA GLY A 109 -10.55 -22.02 2.14
C GLY A 109 -11.37 -21.66 0.90
N VAL A 110 -11.01 -20.57 0.23
CA VAL A 110 -11.76 -20.02 -0.91
C VAL A 110 -12.04 -21.03 -2.03
N PRO A 111 -11.09 -21.85 -2.50
CA PRO A 111 -11.36 -22.82 -3.57
C PRO A 111 -12.45 -23.83 -3.20
N LYS A 112 -12.55 -24.20 -1.92
CA LYS A 112 -13.58 -25.16 -1.44
C LYS A 112 -15.00 -24.59 -1.54
N TYR A 113 -15.14 -23.28 -1.36
CA TYR A 113 -16.44 -22.59 -1.40
C TYR A 113 -16.71 -21.93 -2.76
N ALA A 114 -15.69 -21.75 -3.59
CA ALA A 114 -15.79 -21.10 -4.90
C ALA A 114 -16.77 -21.81 -5.85
N ALA A 115 -16.91 -23.15 -5.73
CA ALA A 115 -17.88 -23.93 -6.50
C ALA A 115 -19.35 -23.61 -6.13
N GLN A 116 -19.60 -23.11 -4.91
CA GLN A 116 -20.94 -22.84 -4.39
C GLN A 116 -21.33 -21.38 -4.46
N VAL A 117 -20.33 -20.45 -4.42
CA VAL A 117 -20.53 -19.01 -4.32
C VAL A 117 -20.01 -18.33 -5.59
N HIS A 118 -20.79 -17.37 -6.11
CA HIS A 118 -20.40 -16.64 -7.31
C HIS A 118 -19.09 -15.86 -7.07
N PRO A 119 -18.13 -15.89 -8.01
CA PRO A 119 -16.83 -15.19 -7.91
C PRO A 119 -16.91 -13.73 -7.52
N LYS A 120 -17.90 -13.00 -8.06
CA LYS A 120 -18.17 -11.59 -7.71
C LYS A 120 -18.44 -11.41 -6.22
N THR A 121 -19.18 -12.33 -5.60
CA THR A 121 -19.57 -12.23 -4.21
C THR A 121 -18.35 -12.40 -3.31
N ILE A 122 -17.48 -13.35 -3.62
CA ILE A 122 -16.24 -13.58 -2.87
C ILE A 122 -15.33 -12.34 -2.95
N LEU A 123 -15.15 -11.77 -4.14
CA LEU A 123 -14.35 -10.55 -4.33
C LEU A 123 -14.95 -9.36 -3.57
N ARG A 124 -16.28 -9.17 -3.62
CA ARG A 124 -16.95 -8.08 -2.88
C ARG A 124 -16.79 -8.22 -1.38
N ILE A 125 -16.97 -9.43 -0.84
CA ILE A 125 -16.75 -9.70 0.59
C ILE A 125 -15.30 -9.40 0.96
N GLY A 126 -14.33 -9.83 0.15
CA GLY A 126 -12.93 -9.54 0.37
C GLY A 126 -12.63 -8.03 0.43
N TYR A 127 -13.16 -7.23 -0.50
CA TYR A 127 -13.01 -5.77 -0.47
C TYR A 127 -13.67 -5.12 0.74
N ILE A 128 -14.86 -5.59 1.13
CA ILE A 128 -15.55 -5.12 2.34
C ILE A 128 -14.72 -5.44 3.58
N LEU A 129 -14.13 -6.63 3.67
CA LEU A 129 -13.25 -6.99 4.77
C LEU A 129 -11.99 -6.12 4.82
N LEU A 130 -11.38 -5.80 3.65
CA LEU A 130 -10.25 -4.86 3.60
C LEU A 130 -10.65 -3.47 4.09
N ALA A 131 -11.80 -2.97 3.69
CA ALA A 131 -12.27 -1.68 4.17
C ALA A 131 -12.62 -1.71 5.67
N ALA A 132 -13.27 -2.77 6.14
CA ALA A 132 -13.64 -2.94 7.54
C ALA A 132 -12.43 -3.09 8.46
N SER A 133 -11.32 -3.67 7.98
CA SER A 133 -10.10 -3.84 8.75
C SER A 133 -9.45 -2.52 9.17
N VAL A 134 -9.67 -1.46 8.38
CA VAL A 134 -9.16 -0.11 8.68
C VAL A 134 -9.79 0.46 9.94
N ILE A 135 -11.04 0.11 10.25
CA ILE A 135 -11.77 0.66 11.39
C ILE A 135 -11.05 0.34 12.72
N PRO A 136 -10.85 -0.93 13.10
CA PRO A 136 -10.16 -1.23 14.35
C PRO A 136 -8.69 -0.75 14.33
N MET A 137 -8.01 -0.75 13.18
CA MET A 137 -6.66 -0.21 13.08
C MET A 137 -6.63 1.29 13.37
N ALA A 138 -7.48 2.09 12.71
CA ALA A 138 -7.47 3.55 12.83
C ALA A 138 -7.91 4.03 14.22
N PHE A 139 -8.89 3.36 14.83
CA PHE A 139 -9.36 3.70 16.19
C PHE A 139 -8.44 3.21 17.31
N SER A 140 -7.53 2.30 17.00
CA SER A 140 -6.59 1.74 17.97
C SER A 140 -5.22 2.41 17.97
N LEU A 141 -5.01 3.40 17.09
CA LEU A 141 -3.76 4.15 17.04
C LEU A 141 -3.57 4.94 18.34
N GLN A 142 -2.34 4.91 18.86
CA GLN A 142 -1.92 5.57 20.09
C GLN A 142 -0.64 6.35 19.84
N GLU A 143 -0.35 7.34 20.67
CA GLU A 143 0.90 8.10 20.59
C GLU A 143 2.09 7.22 21.01
N HIS A 144 1.86 6.31 21.96
CA HIS A 144 2.85 5.35 22.44
C HIS A 144 2.22 3.96 22.61
N GLY A 145 2.95 2.93 22.15
CA GLY A 145 2.53 1.54 22.27
C GLY A 145 1.60 1.06 21.17
N VAL A 146 1.15 -0.19 21.25
CA VAL A 146 0.32 -0.85 20.26
C VAL A 146 -0.90 -1.46 20.91
N SER A 147 -2.09 -1.04 20.47
CA SER A 147 -3.36 -1.54 20.97
C SER A 147 -3.77 -2.85 20.31
N ILE A 148 -4.59 -3.66 21.00
CA ILE A 148 -5.14 -4.92 20.49
C ILE A 148 -5.98 -4.72 19.22
N GLY A 149 -6.60 -3.56 19.03
CA GLY A 149 -7.37 -3.23 17.83
C GLY A 149 -6.53 -3.24 16.56
N MET A 150 -5.23 -2.92 16.64
CA MET A 150 -4.30 -3.05 15.53
C MET A 150 -4.21 -4.52 15.05
N TYR A 151 -4.03 -5.46 15.97
CA TYR A 151 -3.95 -6.90 15.63
C TYR A 151 -5.27 -7.44 15.07
N ILE A 152 -6.40 -7.01 15.63
CA ILE A 152 -7.72 -7.37 15.10
C ILE A 152 -7.86 -6.89 13.66
N GLY A 153 -7.48 -5.65 13.37
CA GLY A 153 -7.50 -5.10 12.03
C GLY A 153 -6.60 -5.88 11.06
N LEU A 154 -5.38 -6.23 11.49
CA LEU A 154 -4.45 -7.03 10.70
C LEU A 154 -5.01 -8.42 10.37
N ILE A 155 -5.69 -9.09 11.32
CA ILE A 155 -6.35 -10.39 11.09
C ILE A 155 -7.46 -10.26 10.04
N ILE A 156 -8.32 -9.25 10.18
CA ILE A 156 -9.41 -9.00 9.23
C ILE A 156 -8.83 -8.68 7.83
N ALA A 157 -7.80 -7.85 7.76
CA ALA A 157 -7.09 -7.54 6.51
C ALA A 157 -6.51 -8.81 5.87
N GLY A 158 -5.88 -9.68 6.65
CA GLY A 158 -5.34 -10.95 6.19
C GLY A 158 -6.41 -11.85 5.56
N ILE A 159 -7.56 -12.00 6.22
CA ILE A 159 -8.69 -12.76 5.67
C ILE A 159 -9.14 -12.19 4.33
N GLY A 160 -9.37 -10.87 4.27
CA GLY A 160 -9.78 -10.18 3.04
C GLY A 160 -8.78 -10.34 1.90
N GLN A 161 -7.49 -10.17 2.19
CA GLN A 161 -6.41 -10.36 1.20
C GLN A 161 -6.32 -11.79 0.69
N GLY A 162 -6.44 -12.78 1.58
CA GLY A 162 -6.44 -14.20 1.22
C GLY A 162 -7.59 -14.56 0.29
N MET A 163 -8.81 -14.11 0.61
CA MET A 163 -9.99 -14.30 -0.23
C MET A 163 -9.82 -13.70 -1.62
N LEU A 164 -9.40 -12.44 -1.67
CA LEU A 164 -9.21 -11.71 -2.92
C LEU A 164 -8.10 -12.32 -3.77
N SER A 165 -6.94 -12.64 -3.17
CA SER A 165 -5.80 -13.21 -3.89
C SER A 165 -6.13 -14.53 -4.56
N ALA A 166 -6.78 -15.45 -3.82
CA ALA A 166 -7.20 -16.74 -4.34
C ALA A 166 -8.24 -16.59 -5.47
N GLN A 167 -9.27 -15.74 -5.24
CA GLN A 167 -10.34 -15.58 -6.21
C GLN A 167 -9.91 -14.78 -7.45
N ALA A 168 -9.05 -13.78 -7.33
CA ALA A 168 -8.52 -13.04 -8.46
C ALA A 168 -7.71 -13.95 -9.40
N SER A 169 -6.89 -14.84 -8.82
CA SER A 169 -6.13 -15.85 -9.59
C SER A 169 -7.05 -16.83 -10.29
N ASN A 170 -8.09 -17.31 -9.61
CA ASN A 170 -9.09 -18.20 -10.18
C ASN A 170 -9.86 -17.56 -11.35
N VAL A 171 -10.27 -16.31 -11.22
CA VAL A 171 -10.96 -15.54 -12.29
C VAL A 171 -10.09 -15.43 -13.54
N VAL A 172 -8.79 -15.19 -13.39
CA VAL A 172 -7.86 -15.14 -14.52
C VAL A 172 -7.67 -16.52 -15.12
N ALA A 173 -7.46 -17.56 -14.31
CA ALA A 173 -7.24 -18.93 -14.76
C ALA A 173 -8.41 -19.46 -15.60
N LEU A 174 -9.66 -19.20 -15.18
CA LEU A 174 -10.87 -19.59 -15.90
C LEU A 174 -11.11 -18.82 -17.21
N ALA A 175 -10.45 -17.68 -17.41
CA ALA A 175 -10.61 -16.84 -18.58
C ALA A 175 -9.55 -17.08 -19.66
N VAL A 176 -8.59 -17.97 -19.40
CA VAL A 176 -7.41 -18.19 -20.22
C VAL A 176 -7.41 -19.61 -20.76
N ASN A 177 -7.07 -19.80 -22.03
CA ASN A 177 -6.89 -21.11 -22.63
C ASN A 177 -5.66 -21.83 -22.05
N GLU A 178 -5.66 -23.16 -22.07
CA GLU A 178 -4.55 -23.98 -21.56
C GLU A 178 -3.17 -23.59 -22.15
N ARG A 179 -3.13 -23.18 -23.42
CA ARG A 179 -1.90 -22.73 -24.08
C ARG A 179 -1.31 -21.46 -23.50
N ASP A 180 -2.18 -20.57 -22.98
CA ASP A 180 -1.79 -19.26 -22.46
C ASP A 180 -1.70 -19.27 -20.91
N ALA A 181 -2.03 -20.40 -20.27
CA ALA A 181 -2.06 -20.53 -18.81
C ALA A 181 -0.70 -20.20 -18.17
N GLN A 182 0.40 -20.66 -18.79
CA GLN A 182 1.75 -20.40 -18.30
C GLN A 182 2.12 -18.93 -18.36
N GLN A 183 1.70 -18.23 -19.41
CA GLN A 183 1.94 -16.79 -19.60
C GLN A 183 1.10 -15.95 -18.62
N SER A 184 -0.09 -16.44 -18.26
CA SER A 184 -0.99 -15.76 -17.33
C SER A 184 -0.37 -15.54 -15.95
N GLY A 185 0.46 -16.47 -15.48
CA GLY A 185 1.19 -16.37 -14.22
C GLY A 185 2.17 -15.19 -14.19
N GLY A 186 2.93 -14.98 -15.25
CA GLY A 186 3.86 -13.85 -15.39
C GLY A 186 3.15 -12.50 -15.40
N ILE A 187 2.03 -12.41 -16.12
CA ILE A 187 1.21 -11.20 -16.21
C ILE A 187 0.58 -10.87 -14.84
N GLN A 188 0.07 -11.89 -14.14
CA GLN A 188 -0.44 -11.71 -12.78
C GLN A 188 0.65 -11.25 -11.82
N ALA A 189 1.86 -11.84 -11.88
CA ALA A 189 2.99 -11.41 -11.05
C ALA A 189 3.35 -9.94 -11.31
N THR A 190 3.35 -9.53 -12.58
CA THR A 190 3.58 -8.12 -12.96
C THR A 190 2.50 -7.21 -12.39
N ALA A 191 1.22 -7.57 -12.54
CA ALA A 191 0.11 -6.79 -11.99
C ALA A 191 0.22 -6.64 -10.46
N ARG A 192 0.60 -7.71 -9.75
CA ARG A 192 0.83 -7.70 -8.30
C ARG A 192 1.97 -6.75 -7.92
N ASN A 193 3.12 -6.85 -8.57
CA ASN A 193 4.29 -6.01 -8.30
C ASN A 193 4.00 -4.53 -8.56
N VAL A 194 3.32 -4.22 -9.67
CA VAL A 194 2.88 -2.85 -9.98
C VAL A 194 1.90 -2.35 -8.91
N GLY A 195 0.93 -3.17 -8.53
CA GLY A 195 -0.01 -2.84 -7.45
C GLY A 195 0.72 -2.53 -6.15
N GLN A 196 1.65 -3.39 -5.73
CA GLN A 196 2.44 -3.19 -4.50
C GLN A 196 3.27 -1.90 -4.56
N ALA A 197 3.96 -1.63 -5.66
CA ALA A 197 4.75 -0.42 -5.84
C ALA A 197 3.88 0.84 -5.75
N ILE A 198 2.70 0.84 -6.38
CA ILE A 198 1.74 1.95 -6.29
C ILE A 198 1.24 2.11 -4.86
N GLY A 199 0.93 1.01 -4.16
CA GLY A 199 0.50 1.04 -2.77
C GLY A 199 1.50 1.72 -1.85
N VAL A 200 2.76 1.30 -1.93
CA VAL A 200 3.86 1.92 -1.15
C VAL A 200 4.01 3.39 -1.50
N ALA A 201 4.01 3.73 -2.80
CA ALA A 201 4.23 5.11 -3.25
C ALA A 201 3.08 6.05 -2.83
N VAL A 202 1.83 5.64 -3.07
CA VAL A 202 0.65 6.47 -2.75
C VAL A 202 0.52 6.66 -1.25
N LEU A 203 0.60 5.58 -0.45
CA LEU A 203 0.42 5.68 0.99
C LEU A 203 1.62 6.39 1.66
N GLY A 204 2.83 6.19 1.16
CA GLY A 204 4.00 6.93 1.60
C GLY A 204 3.86 8.43 1.33
N MET A 205 3.35 8.81 0.15
CA MET A 205 3.09 10.21 -0.19
C MET A 205 2.00 10.82 0.71
N VAL A 206 0.90 10.11 0.94
CA VAL A 206 -0.18 10.56 1.84
C VAL A 206 0.37 10.78 3.25
N MET A 207 1.18 9.85 3.75
CA MET A 207 1.77 9.94 5.07
C MET A 207 2.68 11.17 5.21
N ILE A 208 3.61 11.37 4.28
CA ILE A 208 4.53 12.53 4.28
C ILE A 208 3.75 13.84 4.15
N PHE A 209 2.80 13.91 3.23
CA PHE A 209 1.98 15.11 3.02
C PHE A 209 1.21 15.48 4.29
N THR A 210 0.60 14.48 4.94
CA THR A 210 -0.21 14.71 6.15
C THR A 210 0.64 15.10 7.35
N ILE A 211 1.84 14.52 7.53
CA ILE A 211 2.78 14.94 8.57
C ILE A 211 3.12 16.43 8.39
N ASN A 212 3.53 16.81 7.19
CA ASN A 212 3.92 18.20 6.91
C ASN A 212 2.76 19.19 7.08
N ALA A 213 1.54 18.80 6.66
CA ALA A 213 0.34 19.63 6.83
C ALA A 213 -0.04 19.82 8.30
N ASN A 214 0.01 18.76 9.10
CA ASN A 214 -0.32 18.82 10.54
C ASN A 214 0.72 19.65 11.31
N LEU A 215 2.00 19.44 11.05
CA LEU A 215 3.05 20.23 11.69
C LEU A 215 2.97 21.70 11.30
N GLY A 216 2.78 22.02 10.00
CA GLY A 216 2.61 23.39 9.52
C GLY A 216 1.45 24.10 10.21
N SER A 217 0.30 23.46 10.32
CA SER A 217 -0.89 24.04 10.97
C SER A 217 -0.76 24.19 12.50
N SER A 218 0.03 23.34 13.14
CA SER A 218 0.32 23.45 14.59
C SER A 218 1.33 24.55 14.87
N MET A 219 2.31 24.72 13.99
CA MET A 219 3.30 25.81 14.08
C MET A 219 2.70 27.19 13.82
N GLU A 220 1.67 27.32 12.99
CA GLU A 220 0.97 28.61 12.76
C GLU A 220 0.15 29.07 13.99
N LYS A 221 -0.27 28.15 14.85
CA LYS A 221 -1.08 28.47 16.04
C LYS A 221 -0.27 28.96 17.21
N ASP A 222 1.01 28.62 17.30
CA ASP A 222 1.89 28.99 18.41
C ASP A 222 3.02 29.93 17.93
N THR A 223 2.77 31.24 18.11
CA THR A 223 3.66 32.33 17.64
C THR A 223 5.05 32.30 18.32
N LEU A 224 5.18 31.66 19.47
CA LEU A 224 6.44 31.54 20.21
C LEU A 224 7.35 30.45 19.67
N LEU A 225 6.76 29.32 19.22
CA LEU A 225 7.47 28.23 18.55
C LEU A 225 7.88 28.60 17.13
N CYS A 226 7.08 29.40 16.42
CA CYS A 226 7.37 29.86 15.07
C CYS A 226 8.66 30.68 14.97
N ALA A 227 8.97 31.51 15.93
CA ALA A 227 10.11 32.43 15.84
C ALA A 227 11.47 31.71 15.88
N SER A 228 11.57 30.59 16.59
CA SER A 228 12.80 29.80 16.71
C SER A 228 12.99 28.77 15.60
N LEU A 229 11.90 28.27 15.01
CA LEU A 229 11.93 27.18 14.00
C LEU A 229 11.84 27.69 12.55
N VAL A 230 11.21 28.85 12.31
CA VAL A 230 11.10 29.45 10.95
C VAL A 230 12.45 29.92 10.42
N GLN A 231 13.42 30.20 11.28
CA GLN A 231 14.78 30.56 10.84
C GLN A 231 15.62 29.39 10.33
N GLN A 232 15.15 28.14 10.51
CA GLN A 232 15.89 26.97 10.05
C GLN A 232 15.09 26.22 9.00
N GLU A 233 15.54 26.28 7.74
CA GLU A 233 15.00 25.50 6.60
C GLU A 233 15.00 23.98 6.86
N GLU A 234 15.77 23.49 7.80
CA GLU A 234 15.89 22.08 8.16
C GLU A 234 14.67 21.55 8.91
N ALA A 235 13.92 22.36 9.64
CA ALA A 235 12.69 21.98 10.32
C ALA A 235 11.52 21.66 9.36
N LYS A 236 11.63 21.99 8.09
CA LYS A 236 10.63 21.67 7.06
C LYS A 236 10.66 20.23 6.57
N ASN A 237 11.66 19.44 6.93
CA ASN A 237 11.83 18.07 6.48
C ASN A 237 11.57 17.06 7.62
N VAL A 238 10.45 17.19 8.32
CA VAL A 238 10.09 16.23 9.35
C VAL A 238 9.75 14.88 8.70
N SER A 239 10.58 13.92 8.99
CA SER A 239 10.43 12.53 8.58
C SER A 239 9.65 11.77 9.65
N PHE A 240 9.11 10.58 9.32
CA PHE A 240 8.51 9.67 10.29
C PHE A 240 9.61 9.09 11.20
N MET A 241 10.03 9.86 12.23
CA MET A 241 11.12 9.49 13.14
C MET A 241 10.57 9.15 14.53
N SER A 242 11.36 8.37 15.30
CA SER A 242 11.10 8.14 16.73
C SER A 242 11.32 9.43 17.52
N ASP A 243 10.75 9.49 18.74
CA ASP A 243 10.93 10.63 19.61
C ASP A 243 12.40 10.85 19.97
N GLU A 244 13.16 9.75 20.15
CA GLU A 244 14.60 9.79 20.40
C GLU A 244 15.38 10.40 19.23
N ALA A 245 15.07 9.96 18.00
CA ALA A 245 15.70 10.49 16.79
C ALA A 245 15.32 11.96 16.56
N PHE A 246 14.08 12.33 16.89
CA PHE A 246 13.61 13.71 16.80
C PHE A 246 14.31 14.61 17.84
N ILE A 247 14.43 14.17 19.10
CA ILE A 247 15.18 14.87 20.14
C ILE A 247 16.64 15.02 19.73
N ALA A 248 17.24 13.98 19.17
CA ALA A 248 18.63 14.05 18.69
C ALA A 248 18.80 15.09 17.58
N SER A 249 17.82 15.23 16.68
CA SER A 249 17.84 16.26 15.63
C SER A 249 17.66 17.69 16.17
N LEU A 250 17.10 17.84 17.37
CA LEU A 250 16.92 19.12 18.07
C LEU A 250 18.10 19.46 19.00
N SER A 251 19.07 18.55 19.20
CA SER A 251 20.18 18.71 20.16
C SER A 251 21.06 19.91 19.87
N ASP A 252 21.16 20.34 18.61
CA ASP A 252 21.97 21.49 18.19
C ASP A 252 21.24 22.83 18.43
N LEU A 253 19.98 22.77 18.89
CA LEU A 253 19.14 23.95 19.15
C LEU A 253 19.13 24.25 20.65
N THR A 254 19.46 25.48 21.02
CA THR A 254 19.31 25.98 22.40
C THR A 254 17.84 26.22 22.73
N MET A 255 17.11 25.17 23.07
CA MET A 255 15.69 25.21 23.42
C MET A 255 15.48 24.98 24.92
N LYS A 256 14.38 25.55 25.46
CA LYS A 256 13.96 25.26 26.83
C LYS A 256 13.38 23.82 26.91
N PRO A 257 13.55 23.11 28.03
CA PRO A 257 13.05 21.74 28.19
C PRO A 257 11.53 21.60 27.96
N GLN A 258 10.76 22.64 28.25
CA GLN A 258 9.31 22.68 28.04
C GLN A 258 8.94 22.74 26.55
N GLU A 259 9.65 23.56 25.77
CA GLU A 259 9.48 23.69 24.32
C GLU A 259 9.85 22.39 23.61
N GLN A 260 10.89 21.71 24.08
CA GLN A 260 11.29 20.42 23.54
C GLN A 260 10.23 19.32 23.77
N GLN A 261 9.64 19.24 24.98
CA GLN A 261 8.57 18.29 25.28
C GLN A 261 7.32 18.53 24.42
N GLU A 262 6.95 19.78 24.20
CA GLU A 262 5.81 20.15 23.38
C GLU A 262 6.01 19.76 21.92
N LEU A 263 7.20 19.96 21.37
CA LEU A 263 7.56 19.53 20.03
C LEU A 263 7.53 18.01 19.86
N VAL A 264 8.00 17.26 20.84
CA VAL A 264 7.94 15.79 20.83
C VAL A 264 6.48 15.32 20.80
N HIS A 265 5.62 15.94 21.63
CA HIS A 265 4.18 15.62 21.65
C HIS A 265 3.51 15.95 20.32
N LEU A 266 3.80 17.11 19.73
CA LEU A 266 3.28 17.49 18.40
C LEU A 266 3.74 16.52 17.31
N ASN A 267 5.00 16.07 17.34
CA ASN A 267 5.51 15.06 16.42
C ASN A 267 4.80 13.71 16.59
N ALA A 268 4.54 13.27 17.82
CA ALA A 268 3.81 12.05 18.11
C ALA A 268 2.36 12.12 17.58
N GLN A 269 1.67 13.22 17.82
CA GLN A 269 0.32 13.46 17.29
C GLN A 269 0.30 13.52 15.77
N ALA A 270 1.25 14.21 15.14
CA ALA A 270 1.35 14.29 13.69
C ALA A 270 1.55 12.90 13.05
N ARG A 271 2.38 12.04 13.66
CA ARG A 271 2.58 10.64 13.24
C ARG A 271 1.28 9.82 13.35
N MET A 272 0.58 9.94 14.47
CA MET A 272 -0.68 9.23 14.70
C MET A 272 -1.73 9.64 13.66
N HIS A 273 -1.95 10.94 13.49
CA HIS A 273 -2.91 11.46 12.51
C HIS A 273 -2.53 11.11 11.07
N SER A 274 -1.26 11.19 10.70
CA SER A 274 -0.83 10.83 9.35
C SER A 274 -1.07 9.36 9.03
N THR A 275 -0.80 8.47 9.98
CA THR A 275 -1.09 7.05 9.85
C THR A 275 -2.60 6.79 9.75
N GLN A 276 -3.40 7.51 10.54
CA GLN A 276 -4.85 7.41 10.54
C GLN A 276 -5.46 7.84 9.19
N TYR A 277 -5.04 8.99 8.64
CA TYR A 277 -5.49 9.45 7.33
C TYR A 277 -5.07 8.49 6.21
N ALA A 278 -3.84 7.98 6.25
CA ALA A 278 -3.39 7.01 5.27
C ALA A 278 -4.18 5.70 5.33
N LEU A 279 -4.55 5.23 6.53
CA LEU A 279 -5.46 4.09 6.71
C LEU A 279 -6.85 4.38 6.10
N TYR A 280 -7.42 5.58 6.33
CA TYR A 280 -8.71 5.94 5.72
C TYR A 280 -8.65 5.95 4.20
N VAL A 281 -7.57 6.48 3.62
CA VAL A 281 -7.37 6.44 2.16
C VAL A 281 -7.32 4.99 1.66
N LEU A 282 -6.65 4.11 2.38
CA LEU A 282 -6.58 2.68 2.06
C LEU A 282 -7.96 2.00 2.11
N GLY A 283 -8.77 2.34 3.13
CA GLY A 283 -10.14 1.86 3.29
C GLY A 283 -11.06 2.34 2.17
N ILE A 284 -11.04 3.64 1.86
CA ILE A 284 -11.84 4.24 0.78
C ILE A 284 -11.46 3.61 -0.57
N LEU A 285 -10.16 3.45 -0.83
CA LEU A 285 -9.68 2.83 -2.06
C LEU A 285 -10.20 1.39 -2.19
N SER A 286 -10.23 0.63 -1.09
CA SER A 286 -10.79 -0.72 -1.08
C SER A 286 -12.29 -0.75 -1.41
N LEU A 287 -13.06 0.21 -0.89
CA LEU A 287 -14.49 0.34 -1.21
C LEU A 287 -14.72 0.72 -2.69
N VAL A 288 -13.94 1.66 -3.21
CA VAL A 288 -14.01 2.05 -4.62
C VAL A 288 -13.73 0.86 -5.54
N CYS A 289 -12.80 -0.02 -5.14
CA CYS A 289 -12.46 -1.19 -5.93
C CYS A 289 -13.58 -2.25 -6.02
N ILE A 290 -14.62 -2.17 -5.20
CA ILE A 290 -15.82 -3.02 -5.34
C ILE A 290 -16.47 -2.85 -6.73
N PHE A 291 -16.44 -1.64 -7.28
CA PHE A 291 -16.98 -1.37 -8.61
C PHE A 291 -16.24 -2.12 -9.73
N SER A 292 -14.96 -2.45 -9.54
CA SER A 292 -14.17 -3.24 -10.50
C SER A 292 -14.72 -4.65 -10.72
N THR A 293 -15.49 -5.17 -9.77
CA THR A 293 -16.11 -6.50 -9.89
C THR A 293 -17.23 -6.55 -10.96
N GLY A 294 -17.66 -5.40 -11.48
CA GLY A 294 -18.71 -5.32 -12.52
C GLY A 294 -18.35 -6.04 -13.82
N GLY A 295 -17.07 -6.04 -14.20
CA GLY A 295 -16.57 -6.67 -15.43
C GLY A 295 -16.49 -8.21 -15.43
N ILE A 296 -16.80 -8.86 -14.30
CA ILE A 296 -16.70 -10.33 -14.18
C ILE A 296 -18.05 -10.95 -14.59
N THR A 297 -18.05 -11.73 -15.65
CA THR A 297 -19.26 -12.35 -16.24
C THR A 297 -19.34 -13.86 -16.10
N ILE A 298 -18.46 -14.48 -15.30
CA ILE A 298 -18.44 -15.93 -15.11
C ILE A 298 -19.78 -16.42 -14.61
N THR A 299 -20.40 -17.33 -15.36
CA THR A 299 -21.61 -18.04 -14.95
C THR A 299 -21.24 -19.31 -14.19
N LYS A 300 -22.09 -19.72 -13.26
CA LYS A 300 -21.93 -20.92 -12.41
C LYS A 300 -21.71 -22.22 -13.22
N LYS A 301 -22.02 -22.22 -14.53
CA LYS A 301 -21.90 -23.36 -15.44
C LYS A 301 -20.45 -23.62 -15.91
N GLU A 302 -19.55 -22.64 -15.81
CA GLU A 302 -18.15 -22.77 -16.27
C GLU A 302 -17.20 -23.23 -15.14
N GLN A 303 -17.74 -23.46 -13.94
CA GLN A 303 -16.98 -23.88 -12.75
C GLN A 303 -17.10 -25.39 -12.47
N ALA A 304 -17.97 -26.13 -13.16
CA ALA A 304 -18.18 -27.57 -13.05
C ALA A 304 -17.41 -28.33 -14.15
#